data_548a8072207a165e8f77ce7ca2db1860
#
_entry.id   548a8072207a165e8f77ce7ca2db1860
#
_cell.length_a   1.000
_cell.length_b   1.000
_cell.length_c   1.000
_cell.angle_alpha   90.00
_cell.angle_beta   90.00
_cell.angle_gamma   90.00
#
_symmetry.space_group_name_H-M   'P 1'
#
loop_
_entity.id
_entity.type
_entity.pdbx_description
1 polymer ?
#
loop_
_entity_poly.entity_id
_entity_poly.type
_entity_poly.pdbx_seq_one_letter_code
_entity_poly.pdbx_strand_id
1 'polypeptide(L)'
;MNNIKVETHCHTNYSNDCLMDPKRLVDEACKKGIDRLCITDHNDVRGALDMAMNLPELIIPGVEVMTTKGELLVLFIQSEIPSDLHPIDTIELCRKQGSVVIVPHPFDYHRRGFWADHDLELVAPYVDGIEVFNSRTLSSSMNRKAHMFA
;
A
#
# COMPACT_ATOMS: atom_id res chain seq x y z
N MET A 1 -13.67 -8.77 22.13
CA MET A 1 -12.77 -7.83 21.45
C MET A 1 -13.54 -7.16 20.34
N ASN A 2 -13.56 -5.84 20.26
CA ASN A 2 -14.18 -5.17 19.14
C ASN A 2 -13.24 -5.31 17.93
N ASN A 3 -13.74 -5.87 16.83
CA ASN A 3 -12.99 -5.90 15.58
C ASN A 3 -12.92 -4.48 15.01
N ILE A 4 -11.74 -4.05 14.60
CA ILE A 4 -11.55 -2.81 13.84
C ILE A 4 -11.48 -3.12 12.35
N LYS A 5 -12.03 -2.21 11.53
CA LYS A 5 -11.95 -2.27 10.06
C LYS A 5 -10.86 -1.32 9.59
N VAL A 6 -9.87 -1.87 8.91
CA VAL A 6 -8.76 -1.11 8.33
C VAL A 6 -8.81 -1.24 6.82
N GLU A 7 -8.82 -0.11 6.11
CA GLU A 7 -8.57 -0.07 4.67
C GLU A 7 -7.08 0.18 4.47
N THR A 8 -6.39 -0.76 3.87
CA THR A 8 -4.92 -0.75 3.82
C THR A 8 -4.33 -0.15 2.54
N HIS A 9 -5.13 0.02 1.47
CA HIS A 9 -4.63 0.39 0.16
C HIS A 9 -5.57 1.38 -0.55
N CYS A 10 -5.35 2.68 -0.36
CA CYS A 10 -6.15 3.74 -0.98
C CYS A 10 -5.29 4.83 -1.60
N HIS A 11 -5.73 5.32 -2.76
CA HIS A 11 -5.13 6.43 -3.48
C HIS A 11 -6.01 7.66 -3.48
N THR A 12 -5.36 8.81 -3.55
CA THR A 12 -5.99 10.13 -3.71
C THR A 12 -5.49 10.81 -4.98
N ASN A 13 -5.90 12.06 -5.19
CA ASN A 13 -5.43 12.88 -6.31
C ASN A 13 -3.97 13.35 -6.18
N TYR A 14 -3.23 12.90 -5.16
CA TYR A 14 -1.77 12.98 -5.11
C TYR A 14 -1.11 11.90 -6.00
N SER A 15 -1.83 10.81 -6.30
CA SER A 15 -1.42 9.85 -7.33
C SER A 15 -1.85 10.31 -8.72
N ASN A 16 -0.97 10.16 -9.71
CA ASN A 16 -1.25 10.55 -11.11
C ASN A 16 -2.39 9.73 -11.76
N ASP A 17 -2.72 8.58 -11.23
CA ASP A 17 -3.73 7.64 -11.74
C ASP A 17 -5.06 7.72 -10.98
N CYS A 18 -5.19 8.61 -9.99
CA CYS A 18 -6.37 8.72 -9.15
C CYS A 18 -6.92 10.15 -9.12
N LEU A 19 -8.25 10.28 -9.21
CA LEU A 19 -8.96 11.56 -9.13
C LEU A 19 -9.73 11.74 -7.81
N MET A 20 -9.53 10.83 -6.85
CA MET A 20 -10.23 10.85 -5.58
C MET A 20 -9.77 12.03 -4.72
N ASP A 21 -10.68 12.93 -4.42
CA ASP A 21 -10.43 14.02 -3.46
C ASP A 21 -10.24 13.44 -2.04
N PRO A 22 -9.19 13.85 -1.30
CA PRO A 22 -8.90 13.33 0.05
C PRO A 22 -10.07 13.46 1.03
N LYS A 23 -10.77 14.60 1.02
CA LYS A 23 -11.90 14.84 1.90
C LYS A 23 -13.07 13.90 1.57
N ARG A 24 -13.35 13.73 0.28
CA ARG A 24 -14.38 12.80 -0.17
C ARG A 24 -14.04 11.35 0.20
N LEU A 25 -12.77 10.97 0.12
CA LEU A 25 -12.32 9.63 0.54
C LEU A 25 -12.58 9.40 2.03
N VAL A 26 -12.25 10.38 2.87
CA VAL A 26 -12.53 10.34 4.32
C VAL A 26 -14.04 10.22 4.58
N ASP A 27 -14.85 11.03 3.92
CA ASP A 27 -16.31 10.99 4.08
C ASP A 27 -16.89 9.60 3.72
N GLU A 28 -16.40 8.99 2.65
CA GLU A 28 -16.83 7.64 2.24
C GLU A 28 -16.32 6.55 3.20
N ALA A 29 -15.10 6.65 3.71
CA ALA A 29 -14.56 5.74 4.71
C ALA A 29 -15.40 5.77 6.00
N CYS A 30 -15.72 6.96 6.49
CA CYS A 30 -16.59 7.14 7.65
C CYS A 30 -17.99 6.54 7.44
N LYS A 31 -18.62 6.77 6.28
CA LYS A 31 -19.95 6.19 5.94
C LYS A 31 -19.92 4.65 5.92
N LYS A 32 -18.80 4.06 5.54
CA LYS A 32 -18.60 2.59 5.49
C LYS A 32 -18.19 2.00 6.84
N GLY A 33 -18.00 2.83 7.86
CA GLY A 33 -17.55 2.43 9.19
C GLY A 33 -16.13 1.86 9.16
N ILE A 34 -15.23 2.47 8.38
CA ILE A 34 -13.79 2.18 8.40
C ILE A 34 -13.21 2.90 9.63
N ASP A 35 -12.54 2.17 10.49
CA ASP A 35 -11.94 2.69 11.72
C ASP A 35 -10.53 3.28 11.48
N ARG A 36 -9.80 2.77 10.50
CA ARG A 36 -8.47 3.23 10.08
C ARG A 36 -8.35 3.19 8.57
N LEU A 37 -7.80 4.23 7.98
CA LEU A 37 -7.65 4.40 6.54
C LEU A 37 -6.19 4.68 6.21
N CYS A 38 -5.54 3.77 5.47
CA CYS A 38 -4.19 3.98 4.98
C CYS A 38 -4.25 4.76 3.66
N ILE A 39 -3.54 5.87 3.59
CA ILE A 39 -3.36 6.66 2.36
C ILE A 39 -2.02 6.26 1.77
N THR A 40 -2.05 5.73 0.55
CA THR A 40 -0.91 5.02 -0.05
C THR A 40 -0.70 5.45 -1.51
N ASP A 41 -0.62 6.75 -1.74
CA ASP A 41 -0.41 7.31 -3.08
C ASP A 41 0.91 6.83 -3.69
N HIS A 42 0.98 6.73 -5.02
CA HIS A 42 2.17 6.26 -5.74
C HIS A 42 3.35 7.23 -5.57
N ASN A 43 4.41 6.77 -4.92
CA ASN A 43 5.69 7.48 -4.74
C ASN A 43 5.54 8.90 -4.15
N ASP A 44 4.43 9.19 -3.47
CA ASP A 44 4.16 10.49 -2.86
C ASP A 44 3.59 10.33 -1.45
N VAL A 45 4.30 10.83 -0.45
CA VAL A 45 3.91 10.73 0.96
C VAL A 45 3.22 12.01 1.48
N ARG A 46 3.23 13.11 0.70
CA ARG A 46 2.81 14.43 1.17
C ARG A 46 1.35 14.45 1.58
N GLY A 47 0.47 13.90 0.74
CA GLY A 47 -0.97 13.80 1.04
C GLY A 47 -1.23 12.95 2.28
N ALA A 48 -0.58 11.80 2.39
CA ALA A 48 -0.72 10.89 3.51
C ALA A 48 -0.27 11.51 4.85
N LEU A 49 0.90 12.18 4.85
CA LEU A 49 1.43 12.85 6.05
C LEU A 49 0.57 14.04 6.48
N ASP A 50 0.13 14.89 5.53
CA ASP A 50 -0.76 16.01 5.82
C ASP A 50 -2.10 15.53 6.41
N MET A 51 -2.72 14.52 5.79
CA MET A 51 -3.97 13.95 6.29
C MET A 51 -3.81 13.32 7.68
N ALA A 52 -2.69 12.61 7.94
CA ALA A 52 -2.42 12.00 9.24
C ALA A 52 -2.22 13.04 10.35
N MET A 53 -1.59 14.19 10.05
CA MET A 53 -1.48 15.30 11.02
C MET A 53 -2.85 15.88 11.38
N ASN A 54 -3.77 15.95 10.43
CA ASN A 54 -5.10 16.54 10.63
C ASN A 54 -6.12 15.55 11.22
N LEU A 55 -5.96 14.24 10.97
CA LEU A 55 -6.89 13.17 11.36
C LEU A 55 -6.12 11.95 11.93
N PRO A 56 -5.32 12.11 13.00
CA PRO A 56 -4.43 11.05 13.49
C PRO A 56 -5.16 9.79 13.99
N GLU A 57 -6.42 9.93 14.40
CA GLU A 57 -7.25 8.80 14.87
C GLU A 57 -7.85 7.98 13.73
N LEU A 58 -7.82 8.49 12.49
CA LEU A 58 -8.39 7.81 11.32
C LEU A 58 -7.28 7.41 10.34
N ILE A 59 -6.35 8.30 10.05
CA ILE A 59 -5.40 8.14 8.95
C ILE A 59 -4.11 7.46 9.42
N ILE A 60 -3.71 6.43 8.70
CA ILE A 60 -2.39 5.83 8.76
C ILE A 60 -1.62 6.32 7.52
N PRO A 61 -0.52 7.08 7.70
CA PRO A 61 0.26 7.53 6.56
C PRO A 61 1.00 6.36 5.92
N GLY A 62 0.93 6.26 4.61
CA GLY A 62 1.57 5.23 3.82
C GLY A 62 2.00 5.74 2.46
N VAL A 63 2.53 4.85 1.65
CA VAL A 63 2.94 5.10 0.26
C VAL A 63 2.99 3.77 -0.49
N GLU A 64 2.62 3.76 -1.76
CA GLU A 64 2.92 2.67 -2.67
C GLU A 64 4.17 3.02 -3.46
N VAL A 65 5.31 2.39 -3.11
CA VAL A 65 6.63 2.69 -3.67
C VAL A 65 6.94 1.77 -4.84
N MET A 66 7.23 2.33 -6.01
CA MET A 66 7.77 1.58 -7.13
C MET A 66 9.24 1.24 -6.86
N THR A 67 9.58 -0.04 -6.95
CA THR A 67 10.96 -0.52 -6.91
C THR A 67 11.42 -0.99 -8.29
N THR A 68 12.67 -1.41 -8.43
CA THR A 68 13.18 -1.97 -9.69
C THR A 68 12.56 -3.32 -10.08
N LYS A 69 11.77 -3.95 -9.20
CA LYS A 69 11.21 -5.31 -9.38
C LYS A 69 9.68 -5.38 -9.28
N GLY A 70 9.07 -4.50 -8.52
CA GLY A 70 7.64 -4.45 -8.28
C GLY A 70 7.30 -3.38 -7.26
N GLU A 71 6.03 -3.21 -6.93
CA GLU A 71 5.57 -2.23 -5.95
C GLU A 71 5.60 -2.79 -4.53
N LEU A 72 5.90 -1.91 -3.56
CA LEU A 72 5.79 -2.18 -2.13
C LEU A 72 4.81 -1.18 -1.50
N LEU A 73 3.87 -1.69 -0.74
CA LEU A 73 2.96 -0.90 0.08
C LEU A 73 3.60 -0.70 1.46
N VAL A 74 3.87 0.53 1.82
CA VAL A 74 4.55 0.90 3.06
C VAL A 74 3.58 1.67 3.94
N LEU A 75 3.36 1.21 5.17
CA LEU A 75 2.46 1.83 6.14
C LEU A 75 3.26 2.40 7.33
N PHE A 76 2.70 3.41 8.00
CA PHE A 76 3.35 4.14 9.10
C PHE A 76 4.62 4.86 8.66
N ILE A 77 4.63 5.38 7.44
CA ILE A 77 5.75 6.15 6.88
C ILE A 77 5.92 7.48 7.62
N GLN A 78 7.17 7.91 7.83
CA GLN A 78 7.49 9.18 8.50
C GLN A 78 8.13 10.20 7.55
N SER A 79 8.74 9.73 6.47
CA SER A 79 9.40 10.55 5.47
C SER A 79 9.46 9.82 4.13
N GLU A 80 9.74 10.56 3.07
CA GLU A 80 9.84 10.04 1.71
C GLU A 80 10.84 8.87 1.59
N ILE A 81 10.47 7.89 0.77
CA ILE A 81 11.33 6.79 0.32
C ILE A 81 11.56 7.00 -1.19
N PRO A 82 12.82 7.02 -1.66
CA PRO A 82 13.11 7.12 -3.10
C PRO A 82 12.52 5.93 -3.87
N SER A 83 11.91 6.22 -5.03
CA SER A 83 11.48 5.18 -5.98
C SER A 83 12.66 4.56 -6.73
N ASP A 84 12.38 3.48 -7.45
CA ASP A 84 13.32 2.79 -8.35
C ASP A 84 14.60 2.26 -7.69
N LEU A 85 14.57 2.05 -6.37
CA LEU A 85 15.61 1.32 -5.65
C LEU A 85 15.37 -0.19 -5.76
N HIS A 86 16.40 -0.99 -5.43
CA HIS A 86 16.22 -2.43 -5.26
C HIS A 86 15.26 -2.71 -4.09
N PRO A 87 14.34 -3.70 -4.16
CA PRO A 87 13.36 -3.95 -3.12
C PRO A 87 13.94 -4.08 -1.71
N ILE A 88 15.07 -4.77 -1.57
CA ILE A 88 15.71 -4.97 -0.25
C ILE A 88 16.19 -3.64 0.32
N ASP A 89 16.80 -2.77 -0.51
CA ASP A 89 17.26 -1.45 -0.07
C ASP A 89 16.06 -0.58 0.35
N THR A 90 14.95 -0.66 -0.40
CA THR A 90 13.68 0.01 -0.05
C THR A 90 13.16 -0.48 1.30
N ILE A 91 13.11 -1.80 1.51
CA ILE A 91 12.66 -2.41 2.77
C ILE A 91 13.53 -1.97 3.95
N GLU A 92 14.85 -1.93 3.78
CA GLU A 92 15.76 -1.45 4.82
C GLU A 92 15.51 0.01 5.21
N LEU A 93 15.25 0.88 4.23
CA LEU A 93 14.87 2.28 4.49
C LEU A 93 13.54 2.38 5.25
N CYS A 94 12.54 1.58 4.87
CA CYS A 94 11.27 1.48 5.56
C CYS A 94 11.43 1.01 7.01
N ARG A 95 12.25 -0.01 7.24
CA ARG A 95 12.53 -0.54 8.59
C ARG A 95 13.16 0.49 9.51
N LYS A 96 14.05 1.37 8.99
CA LYS A 96 14.65 2.47 9.77
C LYS A 96 13.60 3.48 10.25
N GLN A 97 12.44 3.56 9.59
CA GLN A 97 11.31 4.40 10.00
C GLN A 97 10.30 3.67 10.90
N GLY A 98 10.48 2.36 11.14
CA GLY A 98 9.53 1.54 11.88
C GLY A 98 8.27 1.19 11.06
N SER A 99 8.33 1.28 9.75
CA SER A 99 7.21 1.03 8.84
C SER A 99 6.90 -0.45 8.69
N VAL A 100 5.64 -0.76 8.40
CA VAL A 100 5.15 -2.08 7.95
C VAL A 100 5.22 -2.12 6.43
N VAL A 101 5.77 -3.20 5.87
CA VAL A 101 5.95 -3.38 4.43
C VAL A 101 5.13 -4.57 3.93
N ILE A 102 4.30 -4.34 2.92
CA ILE A 102 3.40 -5.33 2.32
C ILE A 102 3.68 -5.40 0.83
N VAL A 103 3.60 -6.58 0.22
CA VAL A 103 3.57 -6.71 -1.24
C VAL A 103 2.13 -6.55 -1.71
N PRO A 104 1.80 -5.47 -2.45
CA PRO A 104 0.46 -5.26 -2.97
C PRO A 104 0.21 -6.14 -4.21
N HIS A 105 -1.04 -6.58 -4.41
CA HIS A 105 -1.55 -7.26 -5.62
C HIS A 105 -0.51 -8.06 -6.43
N PRO A 106 0.26 -9.00 -5.84
CA PRO A 106 1.49 -9.57 -6.39
C PRO A 106 1.34 -10.25 -7.77
N PHE A 107 0.13 -10.69 -8.10
CA PHE A 107 -0.16 -11.42 -9.34
C PHE A 107 -1.04 -10.65 -10.33
N ASP A 108 -1.17 -9.32 -10.17
CA ASP A 108 -1.89 -8.48 -11.14
C ASP A 108 -0.95 -8.10 -12.31
N TYR A 109 -0.76 -9.02 -13.23
CA TYR A 109 0.14 -8.88 -14.39
C TYR A 109 -0.27 -7.77 -15.38
N HIS A 110 -1.42 -7.14 -15.18
CA HIS A 110 -1.87 -6.01 -16.01
C HIS A 110 -1.34 -4.67 -15.49
N ARG A 111 -0.74 -4.66 -14.29
CA ARG A 111 -0.14 -3.48 -13.71
C ARG A 111 1.34 -3.37 -14.05
N ARG A 112 1.82 -2.12 -14.15
CA ARG A 112 3.24 -1.86 -14.39
C ARG A 112 4.13 -2.35 -13.23
N GLY A 113 3.63 -2.29 -12.01
CA GLY A 113 4.34 -2.67 -10.78
C GLY A 113 4.14 -4.12 -10.35
N PHE A 114 3.75 -5.03 -11.27
CA PHE A 114 3.60 -6.45 -10.93
C PHE A 114 4.96 -7.11 -10.60
N TRP A 115 4.90 -8.17 -9.82
CA TRP A 115 6.07 -8.95 -9.45
C TRP A 115 6.28 -10.15 -10.39
N ALA A 116 7.51 -10.34 -10.87
CA ALA A 116 7.90 -11.63 -11.45
C ALA A 116 7.94 -12.69 -10.33
N ASP A 117 7.46 -13.91 -10.60
CA ASP A 117 7.34 -14.97 -9.58
C ASP A 117 8.66 -15.19 -8.80
N HIS A 118 9.80 -15.22 -9.49
CA HIS A 118 11.12 -15.36 -8.86
C HIS A 118 11.49 -14.18 -7.94
N ASP A 119 11.26 -12.94 -8.36
CA ASP A 119 11.57 -11.75 -7.56
C ASP A 119 10.64 -11.65 -6.34
N LEU A 120 9.37 -12.08 -6.49
CA LEU A 120 8.41 -12.18 -5.39
C LEU A 120 8.85 -13.19 -4.33
N GLU A 121 9.29 -14.39 -4.75
CA GLU A 121 9.81 -15.42 -3.84
C GLU A 121 11.04 -14.92 -3.06
N LEU A 122 11.91 -14.12 -3.69
CA LEU A 122 13.09 -13.55 -3.04
C LEU A 122 12.73 -12.47 -2.02
N VAL A 123 11.71 -11.65 -2.27
CA VAL A 123 11.34 -10.54 -1.37
C VAL A 123 10.41 -10.97 -0.24
N ALA A 124 9.59 -12.00 -0.44
CA ALA A 124 8.57 -12.45 0.50
C ALA A 124 9.09 -12.67 1.95
N PRO A 125 10.28 -13.23 2.19
CA PRO A 125 10.81 -13.39 3.55
C PRO A 125 11.13 -12.09 4.29
N TYR A 126 11.19 -10.96 3.59
CA TYR A 126 11.61 -9.66 4.14
C TYR A 126 10.44 -8.71 4.40
N VAL A 127 9.23 -9.04 3.94
CA VAL A 127 8.02 -8.22 4.13
C VAL A 127 7.17 -8.71 5.29
N ASP A 128 6.25 -7.87 5.77
CA ASP A 128 5.34 -8.20 6.88
C ASP A 128 4.05 -8.86 6.41
N GLY A 129 3.73 -8.72 5.12
CA GLY A 129 2.50 -9.29 4.57
C GLY A 129 2.43 -9.27 3.06
N ILE A 130 1.41 -9.97 2.56
CA ILE A 130 1.06 -10.05 1.14
C ILE A 130 -0.41 -9.65 1.02
N GLU A 131 -0.73 -8.74 0.11
CA GLU A 131 -2.12 -8.40 -0.21
C GLU A 131 -2.77 -9.55 -0.98
N VAL A 132 -3.70 -10.24 -0.32
CA VAL A 132 -4.37 -11.41 -0.91
C VAL A 132 -5.68 -11.08 -1.60
N PHE A 133 -6.19 -9.87 -1.40
CA PHE A 133 -7.40 -9.36 -2.03
C PHE A 133 -7.25 -7.90 -2.44
N ASN A 134 -7.36 -7.63 -3.72
CA ASN A 134 -7.48 -6.28 -4.26
C ASN A 134 -8.71 -6.22 -5.15
N SER A 135 -9.62 -5.27 -4.89
CA SER A 135 -10.88 -5.13 -5.61
C SER A 135 -10.73 -4.63 -7.05
N ARG A 136 -9.58 -4.06 -7.39
CA ARG A 136 -9.26 -3.54 -8.73
C ARG A 136 -8.66 -4.58 -9.67
N THR A 137 -8.32 -5.79 -9.18
CA THR A 137 -7.81 -6.85 -10.06
C THR A 137 -8.86 -7.30 -11.07
N LEU A 138 -8.43 -7.49 -12.32
CA LEU A 138 -9.33 -7.86 -13.42
C LEU A 138 -9.87 -9.29 -13.32
N SER A 139 -9.24 -10.15 -12.53
CA SER A 139 -9.64 -11.55 -12.36
C SER A 139 -9.53 -12.01 -10.92
N SER A 140 -10.58 -12.66 -10.42
CA SER A 140 -10.57 -13.30 -9.10
C SER A 140 -9.52 -14.40 -8.97
N SER A 141 -9.00 -14.94 -10.08
CA SER A 141 -7.91 -15.92 -10.06
C SER A 141 -6.60 -15.34 -9.54
N MET A 142 -6.35 -14.03 -9.76
CA MET A 142 -5.16 -13.32 -9.25
C MET A 142 -5.20 -13.23 -7.73
N ASN A 143 -6.32 -12.81 -7.15
CA ASN A 143 -6.53 -12.79 -5.70
C ASN A 143 -6.40 -14.21 -5.09
N ARG A 144 -6.93 -15.23 -5.78
CA ARG A 144 -6.82 -16.62 -5.35
C ARG A 144 -5.36 -17.11 -5.36
N LYS A 145 -4.58 -16.75 -6.41
CA LYS A 145 -3.14 -17.08 -6.46
C LYS A 145 -2.38 -16.37 -5.32
N ALA A 146 -2.69 -15.10 -5.04
CA ALA A 146 -2.12 -14.36 -3.92
C ALA A 146 -2.41 -15.02 -2.56
N HIS A 147 -3.66 -15.46 -2.35
CA HIS A 147 -4.05 -16.15 -1.12
C HIS A 147 -3.36 -17.52 -0.95
N MET A 148 -3.06 -18.22 -2.04
CA MET A 148 -2.33 -19.50 -1.98
C MET A 148 -0.83 -19.31 -1.77
N PHE A 149 -0.29 -18.17 -2.17
CA PHE A 149 1.12 -17.84 -2.02
C PHE A 149 1.46 -17.37 -0.59
N ALA A 150 0.58 -16.57 0.04
CA ALA A 150 0.72 -16.03 1.39
C ALA A 150 0.56 -17.12 2.47
#